data_7c1b39c6d05e11cc41b2c5c1a9a01575
#
_entry.id   7c1b39c6d05e11cc41b2c5c1a9a01575
#
_cell.length_a   1.000
_cell.length_b   1.000
_cell.length_c   1.000
_cell.angle_alpha   90.00
_cell.angle_beta   90.00
_cell.angle_gamma   90.00
#
_symmetry.space_group_name_H-M   'P 1'
#
loop_
_entity.id
_entity.type
_entity.pdbx_description
1 polymer ?
#
loop_
_entity_poly.entity_id
_entity_poly.type
_entity_poly.pdbx_seq_one_letter_code
_entity_poly.pdbx_strand_id
1 'polypeptide(L)'
;MYIKYFRFLVAILFCAITSCSTVREKPRPATSTGKEAKREFRGAWIQTAFQGEYKDMTPARMKKDFIRKLNYLQACGINAIIFQVRPEADAFYKSDIEPWSRFFTGEQGVAPAGEFDPMAFLIQECHKRNMEFHAWLNPYRASTAGNTRFADSHIYHKHPEWFVTYNKQILFDPGLPESRQFICRVVRDIVGRYDVDAIHMDDYFYPYPVAGMPFPDDNSFRKYGLR
;
A
#
# COMPACT_ATOMS: atom_id res chain seq x y z
N MET A 1 -5.38 18.11 -82.60
CA MET A 1 -5.30 16.63 -82.34
C MET A 1 -4.29 16.31 -81.25
N TYR A 2 -3.29 17.14 -81.00
CA TYR A 2 -2.23 16.90 -79.98
C TYR A 2 -2.63 17.14 -78.51
N ILE A 3 -3.60 17.98 -78.23
CA ILE A 3 -4.01 18.33 -76.85
C ILE A 3 -4.74 17.17 -76.11
N LYS A 4 -5.47 16.32 -76.86
CA LYS A 4 -6.14 15.14 -76.23
C LYS A 4 -5.17 14.06 -75.73
N TYR A 5 -4.09 13.84 -76.43
CA TYR A 5 -3.09 12.83 -76.07
C TYR A 5 -2.20 13.32 -74.94
N PHE A 6 -1.95 14.62 -74.85
CA PHE A 6 -1.17 15.18 -73.73
C PHE A 6 -1.90 15.04 -72.37
N ARG A 7 -3.24 15.21 -72.36
CA ARG A 7 -4.04 14.98 -71.14
C ARG A 7 -4.10 13.51 -70.74
N PHE A 8 -4.09 12.59 -71.69
CA PHE A 8 -4.03 11.14 -71.40
C PHE A 8 -2.68 10.70 -70.88
N LEU A 9 -1.61 11.24 -71.40
CA LEU A 9 -0.25 10.96 -70.95
C LEU A 9 -0.01 11.49 -69.53
N VAL A 10 -0.51 12.67 -69.20
CA VAL A 10 -0.40 13.25 -67.84
C VAL A 10 -1.26 12.44 -66.87
N ALA A 11 -2.44 11.94 -67.24
CA ALA A 11 -3.26 11.09 -66.41
C ALA A 11 -2.61 9.73 -66.11
N ILE A 12 -1.93 9.13 -67.08
CA ILE A 12 -1.18 7.86 -66.90
C ILE A 12 0.05 8.08 -66.03
N LEU A 13 0.75 9.21 -66.15
CA LEU A 13 1.90 9.54 -65.31
C LEU A 13 1.49 9.79 -63.85
N PHE A 14 0.28 10.37 -63.62
CA PHE A 14 -0.24 10.59 -62.27
C PHE A 14 -0.69 9.29 -61.58
N CYS A 15 -1.22 8.31 -62.34
CA CYS A 15 -1.56 6.99 -61.79
C CYS A 15 -0.34 6.12 -61.49
N ALA A 16 0.81 6.39 -62.10
CA ALA A 16 2.05 5.63 -61.83
C ALA A 16 2.74 6.08 -60.53
N ILE A 17 2.42 7.26 -59.99
CA ILE A 17 3.05 7.80 -58.77
C ILE A 17 2.27 7.43 -57.51
N THR A 18 1.02 6.95 -57.65
CA THR A 18 0.22 6.47 -56.50
C THR A 18 0.33 4.98 -56.23
N SER A 19 1.22 4.29 -56.96
CA SER A 19 1.43 2.85 -56.81
C SER A 19 2.49 2.57 -55.78
N CYS A 20 2.03 2.10 -54.65
CA CYS A 20 2.77 1.33 -53.66
C CYS A 20 4.00 1.98 -53.03
N SER A 21 3.82 2.86 -52.09
CA SER A 21 4.66 2.80 -50.92
C SER A 21 4.16 1.66 -49.99
N THR A 22 4.45 0.42 -50.38
CA THR A 22 4.57 -0.62 -49.38
C THR A 22 5.66 -0.17 -48.44
N VAL A 23 5.27 0.36 -47.30
CA VAL A 23 6.16 0.50 -46.16
C VAL A 23 6.66 -0.91 -45.92
N ARG A 24 7.84 -1.21 -46.43
CA ARG A 24 8.62 -2.37 -45.99
C ARG A 24 8.89 -2.10 -44.52
N GLU A 25 8.04 -2.65 -43.64
CA GLU A 25 8.42 -2.75 -42.24
C GLU A 25 9.81 -3.35 -42.23
N LYS A 26 10.79 -2.54 -41.80
CA LYS A 26 12.09 -3.09 -41.49
C LYS A 26 11.82 -4.29 -40.59
N PRO A 27 12.35 -5.48 -40.89
CA PRO A 27 12.23 -6.60 -39.99
C PRO A 27 12.65 -6.09 -38.62
N ARG A 28 11.71 -6.08 -37.66
CA ARG A 28 12.08 -5.86 -36.26
C ARG A 28 13.27 -6.76 -36.00
N PRO A 29 14.39 -6.23 -35.51
CA PRO A 29 15.50 -7.09 -35.15
C PRO A 29 14.89 -8.18 -34.28
N ALA A 30 15.08 -9.43 -34.64
CA ALA A 30 14.65 -10.57 -33.85
C ALA A 30 15.08 -10.25 -32.43
N THR A 31 14.09 -10.00 -31.56
CA THR A 31 14.35 -9.83 -30.13
C THR A 31 15.19 -11.00 -29.74
N SER A 32 16.41 -10.70 -29.31
CA SER A 32 17.31 -11.69 -28.76
C SER A 32 16.51 -12.55 -27.82
N THR A 33 16.50 -13.85 -27.99
CA THR A 33 16.02 -14.85 -27.04
C THR A 33 16.92 -14.90 -25.80
N GLY A 34 17.50 -13.75 -25.42
CA GLY A 34 18.04 -13.56 -24.10
C GLY A 34 16.84 -13.67 -23.15
N LYS A 35 16.82 -14.70 -22.31
CA LYS A 35 15.87 -14.81 -21.20
C LYS A 35 15.81 -13.44 -20.56
N GLU A 36 14.67 -12.73 -20.69
CA GLU A 36 14.43 -11.54 -19.89
C GLU A 36 14.77 -11.92 -18.46
N ALA A 37 15.70 -11.19 -17.87
CA ALA A 37 16.04 -11.41 -16.47
C ALA A 37 14.74 -11.27 -15.70
N LYS A 38 14.20 -12.37 -15.19
CA LYS A 38 12.99 -12.36 -14.38
C LYS A 38 13.24 -11.41 -13.23
N ARG A 39 12.55 -10.27 -13.22
CA ARG A 39 12.49 -9.41 -12.05
C ARG A 39 11.67 -10.15 -11.01
N GLU A 40 12.34 -10.86 -10.14
CA GLU A 40 11.69 -11.60 -9.07
C GLU A 40 11.45 -10.66 -7.89
N PHE A 41 10.21 -10.63 -7.40
CA PHE A 41 9.87 -9.96 -6.15
C PHE A 41 10.34 -10.81 -4.96
N ARG A 42 11.19 -10.25 -4.13
CA ARG A 42 11.71 -10.86 -2.90
C ARG A 42 11.47 -9.92 -1.74
N GLY A 43 10.28 -10.02 -1.16
CA GLY A 43 9.84 -9.18 -0.04
C GLY A 43 10.19 -9.78 1.32
N ALA A 44 10.48 -8.91 2.29
CA ALA A 44 10.58 -9.27 3.69
C ALA A 44 9.59 -8.47 4.53
N TRP A 45 8.84 -9.16 5.39
CA TRP A 45 7.89 -8.54 6.29
C TRP A 45 8.57 -8.09 7.57
N ILE A 46 8.28 -6.85 7.99
CA ILE A 46 8.69 -6.29 9.27
C ILE A 46 7.43 -5.88 10.02
N GLN A 47 7.06 -6.70 10.99
CA GLN A 47 5.92 -6.47 11.87
C GLN A 47 6.30 -5.46 12.96
N THR A 48 5.37 -4.59 13.33
CA THR A 48 5.53 -3.63 14.43
C THR A 48 4.73 -4.01 15.66
N ALA A 49 3.54 -4.61 15.47
CA ALA A 49 2.71 -5.08 16.56
C ALA A 49 3.42 -6.19 17.36
N PHE A 50 3.31 -6.13 18.68
CA PHE A 50 3.83 -7.12 19.64
C PHE A 50 5.34 -7.36 19.64
N GLN A 51 6.12 -6.58 18.91
CA GLN A 51 7.59 -6.73 18.90
C GLN A 51 8.25 -6.16 20.16
N GLY A 52 7.65 -5.15 20.77
CA GLY A 52 8.14 -4.54 22.01
C GLY A 52 9.44 -3.75 21.88
N GLU A 53 10.20 -3.97 20.83
CA GLU A 53 11.54 -3.40 20.65
C GLU A 53 11.56 -1.90 20.40
N TYR A 54 10.50 -1.36 19.75
CA TYR A 54 10.50 0.04 19.31
C TYR A 54 10.20 1.04 20.42
N LYS A 55 9.35 0.68 21.39
CA LYS A 55 8.86 1.58 22.45
C LYS A 55 9.96 2.20 23.30
N ASP A 56 11.09 1.50 23.44
CA ASP A 56 12.23 1.94 24.24
C ASP A 56 13.40 2.49 23.40
N MET A 57 13.16 2.67 22.09
CA MET A 57 14.18 3.18 21.18
C MET A 57 14.13 4.70 21.04
N THR A 58 15.27 5.35 21.23
CA THR A 58 15.42 6.73 20.75
C THR A 58 15.40 6.77 19.22
N PRO A 59 15.03 7.90 18.60
CA PRO A 59 15.08 8.03 17.13
C PRO A 59 16.44 7.68 16.53
N ALA A 60 17.55 8.06 17.19
CA ALA A 60 18.90 7.72 16.75
C ALA A 60 19.17 6.22 16.76
N ARG A 61 18.75 5.52 17.83
CA ARG A 61 18.88 4.05 17.93
C ARG A 61 18.02 3.35 16.88
N MET A 62 16.79 3.82 16.67
CA MET A 62 15.88 3.26 15.68
C MET A 62 16.41 3.41 14.25
N LYS A 63 16.91 4.60 13.89
CA LYS A 63 17.58 4.83 12.60
C LYS A 63 18.73 3.86 12.36
N LYS A 64 19.59 3.67 13.36
CA LYS A 64 20.72 2.74 13.30
C LYS A 64 20.25 1.29 13.13
N ASP A 65 19.20 0.90 13.86
CA ASP A 65 18.63 -0.45 13.76
C ASP A 65 18.00 -0.71 12.39
N PHE A 66 17.23 0.22 11.85
CA PHE A 66 16.65 0.12 10.52
C PHE A 66 17.73 0.00 9.45
N ILE A 67 18.77 0.83 9.48
CA ILE A 67 19.89 0.74 8.54
C ILE A 67 20.54 -0.64 8.60
N ARG A 68 20.79 -1.16 9.82
CA ARG A 68 21.37 -2.49 10.01
C ARG A 68 20.48 -3.60 9.42
N LYS A 69 19.17 -3.55 9.70
CA LYS A 69 18.17 -4.51 9.16
C LYS A 69 18.14 -4.47 7.64
N LEU A 70 18.06 -3.27 7.05
CA LEU A 70 18.02 -3.09 5.59
C LEU A 70 19.30 -3.58 4.90
N ASN A 71 20.47 -3.28 5.47
CA ASN A 71 21.75 -3.77 4.93
C ASN A 71 21.81 -5.30 4.95
N TYR A 72 21.36 -5.93 6.03
CA TYR A 72 21.31 -7.39 6.13
C TYR A 72 20.34 -7.99 5.10
N LEU A 73 19.13 -7.45 4.98
CA LEU A 73 18.13 -7.95 4.04
C LEU A 73 18.57 -7.76 2.59
N GLN A 74 19.20 -6.62 2.27
CA GLN A 74 19.80 -6.39 0.95
C GLN A 74 20.88 -7.41 0.63
N ALA A 75 21.77 -7.73 1.58
CA ALA A 75 22.80 -8.75 1.41
C ALA A 75 22.23 -10.15 1.19
N CYS A 76 21.02 -10.43 1.72
CA CYS A 76 20.26 -11.65 1.45
C CYS A 76 19.50 -11.63 0.11
N GLY A 77 19.65 -10.57 -0.69
CA GLY A 77 18.99 -10.44 -1.98
C GLY A 77 17.53 -9.98 -1.92
N ILE A 78 17.04 -9.52 -0.77
CA ILE A 78 15.71 -8.92 -0.63
C ILE A 78 15.68 -7.59 -1.38
N ASN A 79 14.59 -7.33 -2.11
CA ASN A 79 14.41 -6.13 -2.92
C ASN A 79 13.13 -5.36 -2.59
N ALA A 80 12.37 -5.80 -1.59
CA ALA A 80 11.20 -5.09 -1.08
C ALA A 80 11.03 -5.29 0.43
N ILE A 81 10.64 -4.23 1.13
CA ILE A 81 10.28 -4.28 2.55
C ILE A 81 8.79 -4.06 2.70
N ILE A 82 8.13 -4.97 3.37
CA ILE A 82 6.71 -4.89 3.71
C ILE A 82 6.64 -4.52 5.20
N PHE A 83 6.51 -3.22 5.49
CA PHE A 83 6.58 -2.69 6.85
C PHE A 83 5.18 -2.38 7.40
N GLN A 84 4.87 -2.89 8.60
CA GLN A 84 3.57 -2.68 9.24
C GLN A 84 3.47 -1.24 9.78
N VAL A 85 2.77 -0.38 9.00
CA VAL A 85 2.61 1.04 9.33
C VAL A 85 1.33 1.33 10.11
N ARG A 86 0.33 0.42 10.05
CA ARG A 86 -0.97 0.60 10.70
C ARG A 86 -1.47 -0.71 11.31
N PRO A 87 -1.10 -1.01 12.57
CA PRO A 87 -1.50 -2.26 13.23
C PRO A 87 -2.90 -2.25 13.86
N GLU A 88 -3.37 -1.13 14.46
CA GLU A 88 -4.59 -1.07 15.28
C GLU A 88 -5.39 0.25 15.09
N ALA A 89 -5.69 0.67 13.87
CA ALA A 89 -6.28 1.99 13.61
C ALA A 89 -5.45 3.12 14.25
N ASP A 90 -4.15 2.95 14.22
CA ASP A 90 -3.13 3.86 14.69
C ASP A 90 -1.92 3.83 13.76
N ALA A 91 -1.06 4.84 13.82
CA ALA A 91 -0.06 5.07 12.81
C ALA A 91 1.38 4.93 13.35
N PHE A 92 2.24 4.25 12.58
CA PHE A 92 3.69 4.22 12.75
C PHE A 92 4.38 5.31 11.90
N TYR A 93 3.65 6.39 11.62
CA TYR A 93 4.05 7.54 10.83
C TYR A 93 3.28 8.79 11.31
N LYS A 94 3.74 9.97 10.93
CA LYS A 94 3.04 11.21 11.26
C LYS A 94 1.72 11.27 10.49
N SER A 95 0.59 11.09 11.18
CA SER A 95 -0.76 11.12 10.61
C SER A 95 -1.60 12.25 11.23
N ASP A 96 -2.41 12.91 10.39
CA ASP A 96 -3.42 13.87 10.85
C ASP A 96 -4.80 13.20 11.06
N ILE A 97 -4.90 11.90 10.75
CA ILE A 97 -6.16 11.13 10.77
C ILE A 97 -6.21 10.17 11.95
N GLU A 98 -5.07 9.52 12.27
CA GLU A 98 -4.98 8.48 13.29
C GLU A 98 -3.90 8.81 14.31
N PRO A 99 -4.06 8.39 15.59
CA PRO A 99 -3.05 8.62 16.61
C PRO A 99 -1.77 7.82 16.35
N TRP A 100 -0.67 8.23 16.97
CA TRP A 100 0.55 7.42 17.01
C TRP A 100 0.30 6.06 17.63
N SER A 101 0.90 5.03 17.07
CA SER A 101 0.73 3.66 17.55
C SER A 101 1.41 3.43 18.90
N ARG A 102 0.70 2.74 19.79
CA ARG A 102 1.27 2.29 21.07
C ARG A 102 2.45 1.33 20.92
N PHE A 103 2.53 0.63 19.82
CA PHE A 103 3.66 -0.24 19.51
C PHE A 103 4.93 0.52 19.15
N PHE A 104 4.79 1.82 18.92
CA PHE A 104 5.92 2.69 18.60
C PHE A 104 6.52 3.35 19.86
N THR A 105 5.68 3.96 20.69
CA THR A 105 6.12 4.74 21.86
C THR A 105 5.73 4.13 23.20
N GLY A 106 4.96 3.03 23.18
CA GLY A 106 4.43 2.37 24.37
C GLY A 106 3.02 2.85 24.76
N GLU A 107 2.61 4.04 24.32
CA GLU A 107 1.29 4.61 24.58
C GLU A 107 0.69 5.19 23.29
N GLN A 108 -0.58 4.86 23.00
CA GLN A 108 -1.25 5.36 21.80
C GLN A 108 -1.49 6.87 21.88
N GLY A 109 -1.17 7.58 20.80
CA GLY A 109 -1.31 9.03 20.72
C GLY A 109 -0.07 9.81 21.14
N VAL A 110 0.91 9.16 21.76
CA VAL A 110 2.17 9.80 22.14
C VAL A 110 3.13 9.83 20.93
N ALA A 111 3.55 11.03 20.54
CA ALA A 111 4.51 11.21 19.44
C ALA A 111 5.93 10.81 19.85
N PRO A 112 6.76 10.33 18.91
CA PRO A 112 8.18 10.09 19.17
C PRO A 112 8.92 11.39 19.49
N ALA A 113 10.05 11.28 20.21
CA ALA A 113 10.90 12.45 20.48
C ALA A 113 11.44 13.08 19.20
N GLY A 114 11.51 14.41 19.16
CA GLY A 114 12.15 15.18 18.08
C GLY A 114 11.45 15.07 16.73
N GLU A 115 10.14 14.93 16.71
CA GLU A 115 9.30 14.86 15.48
C GLU A 115 9.77 13.81 14.44
N PHE A 116 10.40 12.75 14.89
CA PHE A 116 10.90 11.69 14.02
C PHE A 116 9.76 10.94 13.33
N ASP A 117 9.77 10.91 12.01
CA ASP A 117 8.87 10.09 11.19
C ASP A 117 9.59 8.83 10.71
N PRO A 118 9.29 7.65 11.30
CA PRO A 118 9.98 6.41 10.97
C PRO A 118 9.67 5.92 9.56
N MET A 119 8.44 6.15 9.04
CA MET A 119 8.07 5.72 7.70
C MET A 119 8.79 6.54 6.64
N ALA A 120 8.81 7.87 6.76
CA ALA A 120 9.57 8.72 5.85
C ALA A 120 11.05 8.35 5.81
N PHE A 121 11.64 8.06 6.98
CA PHE A 121 13.03 7.61 7.06
C PHE A 121 13.25 6.26 6.39
N LEU A 122 12.36 5.27 6.62
CA LEU A 122 12.48 3.94 6.03
C LEU A 122 12.35 3.95 4.51
N ILE A 123 11.40 4.72 3.97
CA ILE A 123 11.24 4.89 2.52
C ILE A 123 12.55 5.38 1.89
N GLN A 124 13.12 6.46 2.44
CA GLN A 124 14.39 6.99 1.94
C GLN A 124 15.53 5.96 1.99
N GLU A 125 15.62 5.21 3.09
CA GLU A 125 16.67 4.20 3.26
C GLU A 125 16.46 2.97 2.37
N CYS A 126 15.22 2.59 2.06
CA CYS A 126 14.89 1.55 1.08
C CYS A 126 15.29 2.01 -0.32
N HIS A 127 14.86 3.19 -0.76
CA HIS A 127 15.15 3.71 -2.09
C HIS A 127 16.65 3.91 -2.35
N LYS A 128 17.43 4.36 -1.35
CA LYS A 128 18.91 4.42 -1.43
C LYS A 128 19.55 3.05 -1.75
N ARG A 129 18.86 1.96 -1.45
CA ARG A 129 19.31 0.58 -1.66
C ARG A 129 18.67 -0.09 -2.88
N ASN A 130 17.89 0.66 -3.68
CA ASN A 130 17.05 0.12 -4.76
C ASN A 130 16.10 -0.97 -4.26
N MET A 131 15.54 -0.79 -3.06
CA MET A 131 14.52 -1.63 -2.46
C MET A 131 13.19 -0.90 -2.47
N GLU A 132 12.10 -1.60 -2.77
CA GLU A 132 10.74 -1.09 -2.64
C GLU A 132 10.32 -1.01 -1.17
N PHE A 133 9.49 -0.03 -0.84
CA PHE A 133 8.84 0.09 0.46
C PHE A 133 7.33 -0.09 0.31
N HIS A 134 6.78 -1.16 0.86
CA HIS A 134 5.36 -1.45 0.89
C HIS A 134 4.79 -1.10 2.27
N ALA A 135 3.85 -0.17 2.30
CA ALA A 135 3.15 0.20 3.53
C ALA A 135 2.08 -0.86 3.84
N TRP A 136 2.36 -1.70 4.84
CA TRP A 136 1.44 -2.73 5.28
C TRP A 136 0.51 -2.19 6.36
N LEU A 137 -0.79 -2.33 6.12
CA LEU A 137 -1.84 -1.92 7.05
C LEU A 137 -2.87 -3.03 7.25
N ASN A 138 -3.39 -3.15 8.49
CA ASN A 138 -4.61 -3.88 8.75
C ASN A 138 -5.80 -2.91 8.64
N PRO A 139 -6.74 -3.11 7.70
CA PRO A 139 -7.80 -2.13 7.46
C PRO A 139 -8.84 -2.06 8.57
N TYR A 140 -9.17 -3.17 9.23
CA TYR A 140 -10.34 -3.20 10.10
C TYR A 140 -10.05 -3.38 11.58
N ARG A 141 -8.85 -3.77 11.98
CA ARG A 141 -8.52 -3.90 13.39
C ARG A 141 -8.37 -2.54 14.05
N ALA A 142 -9.17 -2.27 15.10
CA ALA A 142 -9.02 -1.11 15.96
C ALA A 142 -8.30 -1.46 17.26
N SER A 143 -8.49 -2.67 17.78
CA SER A 143 -7.71 -3.17 18.90
C SER A 143 -7.50 -4.67 18.84
N THR A 144 -6.39 -5.13 19.39
CA THR A 144 -6.16 -6.55 19.70
C THR A 144 -6.86 -6.94 21.01
N ALA A 145 -7.01 -8.24 21.25
CA ALA A 145 -7.69 -8.75 22.44
C ALA A 145 -7.08 -8.20 23.74
N GLY A 146 -7.93 -7.66 24.59
CA GLY A 146 -7.55 -7.09 25.88
C GLY A 146 -7.14 -5.63 25.88
N ASN A 147 -6.97 -4.98 24.73
CA ASN A 147 -6.75 -3.55 24.65
C ASN A 147 -8.08 -2.83 24.35
N THR A 148 -8.60 -2.11 25.34
CA THR A 148 -9.82 -1.29 25.21
C THR A 148 -9.56 0.19 25.47
N ARG A 149 -8.28 0.56 25.68
CA ARG A 149 -7.89 1.94 25.98
C ARG A 149 -7.37 2.60 24.70
N PHE A 150 -8.15 3.54 24.19
CA PHE A 150 -7.80 4.35 23.03
C PHE A 150 -7.34 5.75 23.44
N ALA A 151 -6.45 6.34 22.67
CA ALA A 151 -6.12 7.76 22.78
C ALA A 151 -7.36 8.63 22.50
N ASP A 152 -7.45 9.81 23.12
CA ASP A 152 -8.60 10.72 22.96
C ASP A 152 -8.86 11.11 21.49
N SER A 153 -7.80 11.16 20.67
CA SER A 153 -7.90 11.45 19.24
C SER A 153 -8.37 10.27 18.38
N HIS A 154 -8.46 9.06 18.96
CA HIS A 154 -8.83 7.87 18.20
C HIS A 154 -10.27 7.97 17.69
N ILE A 155 -10.48 7.53 16.43
CA ILE A 155 -11.78 7.62 15.73
C ILE A 155 -12.92 6.91 16.46
N TYR A 156 -12.61 5.92 17.28
CA TYR A 156 -13.59 5.20 18.11
C TYR A 156 -14.41 6.14 19.01
N HIS A 157 -13.80 7.19 19.56
CA HIS A 157 -14.51 8.15 20.43
C HIS A 157 -15.50 9.03 19.66
N LYS A 158 -15.25 9.25 18.36
CA LYS A 158 -16.13 10.06 17.52
C LYS A 158 -17.24 9.24 16.87
N HIS A 159 -16.96 7.99 16.58
CA HIS A 159 -17.83 7.11 15.81
C HIS A 159 -17.81 5.68 16.37
N PRO A 160 -18.25 5.48 17.63
CA PRO A 160 -18.30 4.13 18.22
C PRO A 160 -19.23 3.18 17.45
N GLU A 161 -20.23 3.73 16.76
CA GLU A 161 -21.19 2.99 15.92
C GLU A 161 -20.56 2.35 14.68
N TRP A 162 -19.33 2.72 14.33
CA TRP A 162 -18.60 2.08 13.21
C TRP A 162 -17.92 0.77 13.60
N PHE A 163 -17.98 0.40 14.88
CA PHE A 163 -17.20 -0.70 15.40
C PHE A 163 -18.07 -1.82 15.94
N VAL A 164 -17.55 -3.02 15.87
CA VAL A 164 -18.09 -4.22 16.49
C VAL A 164 -17.06 -4.82 17.43
N THR A 165 -17.54 -5.49 18.47
CA THR A 165 -16.69 -6.26 19.38
C THR A 165 -16.88 -7.74 19.09
N TYR A 166 -15.77 -8.42 18.80
CA TYR A 166 -15.74 -9.84 18.57
C TYR A 166 -14.54 -10.50 19.26
N ASN A 167 -14.78 -11.51 20.07
CA ASN A 167 -13.73 -12.22 20.81
C ASN A 167 -12.73 -11.27 21.51
N LYS A 168 -13.23 -10.29 22.25
CA LYS A 168 -12.45 -9.25 22.97
C LYS A 168 -11.63 -8.32 22.04
N GLN A 169 -11.80 -8.37 20.76
CA GLN A 169 -11.22 -7.43 19.80
C GLN A 169 -12.26 -6.38 19.40
N ILE A 170 -11.82 -5.18 19.11
CA ILE A 170 -12.63 -4.13 18.52
C ILE A 170 -12.21 -3.98 17.05
N LEU A 171 -13.19 -4.06 16.16
CA LEU A 171 -12.99 -4.05 14.72
C LEU A 171 -13.94 -3.05 14.08
N PHE A 172 -13.52 -2.38 13.02
CA PHE A 172 -14.48 -1.70 12.16
C PHE A 172 -15.46 -2.70 11.57
N ASP A 173 -16.73 -2.34 11.49
CA ASP A 173 -17.71 -3.10 10.72
C ASP A 173 -17.46 -2.87 9.21
N PRO A 174 -16.99 -3.87 8.47
CA PRO A 174 -16.68 -3.71 7.05
C PRO A 174 -17.92 -3.55 6.18
N GLY A 175 -19.10 -3.91 6.70
CA GLY A 175 -20.38 -3.72 6.04
C GLY A 175 -20.80 -2.25 5.96
N LEU A 176 -20.32 -1.38 6.87
CA LEU A 176 -20.67 0.03 6.89
C LEU A 176 -19.91 0.83 5.81
N PRO A 177 -20.61 1.61 4.96
CA PRO A 177 -19.97 2.48 3.97
C PRO A 177 -19.01 3.49 4.62
N GLU A 178 -19.34 4.02 5.78
CA GLU A 178 -18.57 5.01 6.55
C GLU A 178 -17.22 4.42 6.99
N SER A 179 -17.22 3.19 7.49
CA SER A 179 -15.99 2.45 7.85
C SER A 179 -15.06 2.31 6.65
N ARG A 180 -15.61 1.83 5.51
CA ARG A 180 -14.84 1.67 4.26
C ARG A 180 -14.29 3.00 3.75
N GLN A 181 -15.09 4.07 3.78
CA GLN A 181 -14.66 5.41 3.37
C GLN A 181 -13.56 5.95 4.28
N PHE A 182 -13.62 5.68 5.58
CA PHE A 182 -12.56 6.06 6.50
C PHE A 182 -11.24 5.36 6.14
N ILE A 183 -11.26 4.04 5.91
CA ILE A 183 -10.06 3.29 5.50
C ILE A 183 -9.51 3.83 4.17
N CYS A 184 -10.38 4.12 3.20
CA CYS A 184 -9.96 4.75 1.94
C CYS A 184 -9.30 6.12 2.16
N ARG A 185 -9.74 6.91 3.14
CA ARG A 185 -9.08 8.18 3.49
C ARG A 185 -7.68 7.95 4.06
N VAL A 186 -7.53 6.96 4.95
CA VAL A 186 -6.21 6.59 5.50
C VAL A 186 -5.25 6.18 4.40
N VAL A 187 -5.68 5.30 3.49
CA VAL A 187 -4.86 4.89 2.34
C VAL A 187 -4.50 6.09 1.46
N ARG A 188 -5.46 6.96 1.15
CA ARG A 188 -5.22 8.17 0.35
C ARG A 188 -4.23 9.12 1.04
N ASP A 189 -4.31 9.26 2.36
CA ASP A 189 -3.37 10.06 3.15
C ASP A 189 -1.93 9.51 3.03
N ILE A 190 -1.77 8.19 3.16
CA ILE A 190 -0.46 7.54 3.00
C ILE A 190 0.11 7.81 1.60
N VAL A 191 -0.62 7.44 0.55
CA VAL A 191 -0.11 7.53 -0.83
C VAL A 191 0.02 8.98 -1.33
N GLY A 192 -0.71 9.92 -0.73
CA GLY A 192 -0.63 11.34 -1.07
C GLY A 192 0.54 12.06 -0.43
N ARG A 193 1.08 11.56 0.68
CA ARG A 193 2.13 12.22 1.45
C ARG A 193 3.48 11.50 1.43
N TYR A 194 3.48 10.22 1.13
CA TYR A 194 4.67 9.38 1.17
C TYR A 194 4.90 8.70 -0.18
N ASP A 195 6.15 8.62 -0.59
CA ASP A 195 6.59 7.93 -1.81
C ASP A 195 6.70 6.42 -1.58
N VAL A 196 5.53 5.81 -1.25
CA VAL A 196 5.44 4.36 -1.06
C VAL A 196 5.31 3.66 -2.41
N ASP A 197 5.98 2.53 -2.59
CA ASP A 197 5.92 1.75 -3.83
C ASP A 197 4.63 0.93 -3.91
N ALA A 198 4.07 0.53 -2.76
CA ALA A 198 2.81 -0.19 -2.68
C ALA A 198 2.10 -0.03 -1.33
N ILE A 199 0.79 -0.23 -1.36
CA ILE A 199 -0.02 -0.54 -0.18
C ILE A 199 -0.14 -2.06 -0.08
N HIS A 200 0.15 -2.59 1.10
CA HIS A 200 0.04 -4.01 1.38
C HIS A 200 -1.04 -4.28 2.42
N MET A 201 -1.88 -5.25 2.17
CA MET A 201 -2.85 -5.78 3.12
C MET A 201 -2.65 -7.29 3.17
N ASP A 202 -2.63 -7.85 4.38
CA ASP A 202 -2.59 -9.29 4.61
C ASP A 202 -3.99 -9.90 4.50
N ASP A 203 -4.22 -11.00 5.19
CA ASP A 203 -5.51 -11.65 5.30
C ASP A 203 -6.14 -11.43 6.69
N TYR A 204 -7.19 -12.21 7.03
CA TYR A 204 -7.87 -12.19 8.34
C TYR A 204 -8.54 -10.86 8.69
N PHE A 205 -9.14 -10.20 7.73
CA PHE A 205 -9.91 -8.98 8.00
C PHE A 205 -11.21 -9.26 8.74
N TYR A 206 -11.83 -10.40 8.44
CA TYR A 206 -12.72 -11.07 9.38
C TYR A 206 -11.89 -11.96 10.30
N PRO A 207 -12.07 -11.87 11.63
CA PRO A 207 -11.34 -12.73 12.55
C PRO A 207 -11.73 -14.18 12.37
N TYR A 208 -10.88 -15.11 12.82
CA TYR A 208 -11.21 -16.53 12.80
C TYR A 208 -12.52 -16.80 13.53
N PRO A 209 -13.40 -17.67 12.98
CA PRO A 209 -14.64 -18.03 13.62
C PRO A 209 -14.40 -18.66 14.99
N VAL A 210 -15.16 -18.22 15.98
CA VAL A 210 -15.20 -18.83 17.31
C VAL A 210 -16.48 -19.62 17.43
N ALA A 211 -16.37 -20.87 17.86
CA ALA A 211 -17.54 -21.76 18.01
C ALA A 211 -18.59 -21.12 18.93
N GLY A 212 -19.83 -21.06 18.47
CA GLY A 212 -20.96 -20.47 19.21
C GLY A 212 -20.97 -18.94 19.27
N MET A 213 -20.05 -18.25 18.59
CA MET A 213 -19.99 -16.78 18.56
C MET A 213 -20.03 -16.30 17.10
N PRO A 214 -21.22 -15.96 16.55
CA PRO A 214 -21.30 -15.37 15.23
C PRO A 214 -20.66 -13.97 15.23
N PHE A 215 -20.10 -13.57 14.07
CA PHE A 215 -19.60 -12.21 13.89
C PHE A 215 -20.80 -11.24 13.84
N PRO A 216 -20.78 -10.11 14.56
CA PRO A 216 -21.98 -9.29 14.77
C PRO A 216 -22.22 -8.25 13.65
N ASP A 217 -22.22 -8.68 12.39
CA ASP A 217 -22.44 -7.83 11.21
C ASP A 217 -23.81 -8.01 10.52
N ASP A 218 -24.74 -8.77 11.10
CA ASP A 218 -26.07 -9.04 10.53
C ASP A 218 -26.83 -7.78 10.10
N ASN A 219 -26.72 -6.68 10.85
CA ASN A 219 -27.42 -5.44 10.56
C ASN A 219 -26.84 -4.73 9.33
N SER A 220 -25.54 -4.61 9.25
CA SER A 220 -24.85 -4.00 8.11
C SER A 220 -24.97 -4.89 6.87
N PHE A 221 -24.88 -6.23 7.02
CA PHE A 221 -25.10 -7.16 5.93
C PHE A 221 -26.50 -7.05 5.35
N ARG A 222 -27.56 -7.05 6.18
CA ARG A 222 -28.95 -6.87 5.69
C ARG A 222 -29.15 -5.55 4.97
N LYS A 223 -28.52 -4.47 5.46
CA LYS A 223 -28.72 -3.13 4.90
C LYS A 223 -27.90 -2.90 3.62
N TYR A 224 -26.70 -3.44 3.52
CA TYR A 224 -25.73 -3.10 2.49
C TYR A 224 -25.16 -4.28 1.70
N GLY A 225 -25.30 -5.53 2.19
CA GLY A 225 -24.66 -6.71 1.61
C GLY A 225 -25.47 -7.38 0.49
N LEU A 226 -26.77 -7.11 0.40
CA LEU A 226 -27.68 -7.76 -0.56
C LEU A 226 -28.02 -6.87 -1.78
N ARG A 227 -27.16 -5.93 -2.13
CA ARG A 227 -27.36 -5.06 -3.30
C ARG A 227 -26.60 -5.53 -4.51
#